data_812d6772b1d21fd31acd0c3192067e74
#
_entry.id   812d6772b1d21fd31acd0c3192067e74
#
_cell.length_a   1.000
_cell.length_b   1.000
_cell.length_c   1.000
_cell.angle_alpha   90.00
_cell.angle_beta   90.00
_cell.angle_gamma   90.00
#
_symmetry.space_group_name_H-M   'P 1'
#
loop_
_entity.id
_entity.type
_entity.pdbx_description
1 polymer ?
#
loop_
_entity_poly.entity_id
_entity_poly.type
_entity_poly.pdbx_seq_one_letter_code
_entity_poly.pdbx_strand_id
1 'polypeptide(L)'
;MGPGLSNDAGGDDGGGVPWRCPHCANPLCEDERGARCERGHVFDRAREGYLNLRVGGRLPGAPAGDSGAMLRARRALFDAGHYAPVLRAVAEMAIAREPKPAVVLDAGCGEGSYLAAIDAPTRLGIDIAKDGVRMAARRHRDVRWAVASSYRLPLADDSVDVVVSVFAPRPFGEFGRVARPGGVAVIASPGPDHLDGLTTLIYGAPRPHEQRTHAAGGDARDDAPLGPPVARQRVRYRLALTSANDVGNLLQMTPYWWQASEAQRHAISARDELATIVDVIVTAHTI
;
A
#
# COMPACT_ATOMS: atom_id res chain seq x y z
N MET A 1 25.65 44.18 31.23
CA MET A 1 25.16 42.88 31.65
C MET A 1 23.83 42.65 31.01
N GLY A 2 23.79 41.92 29.89
CA GLY A 2 22.54 41.54 29.20
C GLY A 2 22.27 40.04 29.48
N PRO A 3 21.01 39.63 29.66
CA PRO A 3 20.71 38.23 29.94
C PRO A 3 20.85 37.37 28.70
N GLY A 4 21.55 36.25 28.87
CA GLY A 4 21.75 35.24 27.85
C GLY A 4 20.43 34.59 27.45
N LEU A 5 20.23 34.44 26.14
CA LEU A 5 19.20 33.63 25.57
C LEU A 5 19.61 32.15 25.71
N SER A 6 18.99 31.44 26.63
CA SER A 6 19.05 30.00 26.72
C SER A 6 18.31 29.40 25.51
N ASN A 7 19.06 28.73 24.64
CA ASN A 7 18.51 27.86 23.60
C ASN A 7 18.03 26.55 24.29
N ASP A 8 16.83 26.57 24.81
CA ASP A 8 16.13 25.32 25.12
C ASP A 8 15.65 24.72 23.80
N ALA A 9 16.41 23.75 23.29
CA ALA A 9 15.94 22.82 22.30
C ALA A 9 14.90 21.92 22.98
N GLY A 10 13.66 22.43 23.10
CA GLY A 10 12.52 21.65 23.52
C GLY A 10 12.27 20.54 22.49
N GLY A 11 12.52 19.30 22.89
CA GLY A 11 12.03 18.14 22.16
C GLY A 11 10.51 18.21 22.12
N ASP A 12 9.97 18.45 20.94
CA ASP A 12 8.53 18.36 20.69
C ASP A 12 8.16 16.87 20.58
N ASP A 13 7.82 16.26 21.72
CA ASP A 13 7.21 14.92 21.82
C ASP A 13 5.73 14.96 21.38
N GLY A 14 5.34 15.93 20.62
CA GLY A 14 4.02 16.05 20.02
C GLY A 14 3.92 15.19 18.78
N GLY A 15 3.05 14.17 18.80
CA GLY A 15 2.74 13.13 17.79
C GLY A 15 2.58 13.57 16.33
N GLY A 16 3.55 14.30 15.80
CA GLY A 16 3.63 14.73 14.41
C GLY A 16 3.92 13.56 13.47
N VAL A 17 3.36 13.60 12.27
CA VAL A 17 3.67 12.62 11.22
C VAL A 17 5.14 12.76 10.82
N PRO A 18 5.91 11.67 10.72
CA PRO A 18 7.35 11.71 10.48
C PRO A 18 7.73 12.00 9.02
N TRP A 19 6.98 12.89 8.34
CA TRP A 19 7.26 13.23 6.95
C TRP A 19 8.61 13.89 6.76
N ARG A 20 9.32 13.48 5.72
CA ARG A 20 10.57 14.07 5.27
C ARG A 20 10.44 14.70 3.88
N CYS A 21 11.15 15.80 3.69
CA CYS A 21 11.21 16.47 2.41
C CYS A 21 11.86 15.55 1.36
N PRO A 22 11.18 15.21 0.26
CA PRO A 22 11.75 14.31 -0.75
C PRO A 22 12.93 14.93 -1.53
N HIS A 23 13.19 16.26 -1.41
CA HIS A 23 14.32 16.92 -2.04
C HIS A 23 15.57 16.92 -1.16
N CYS A 24 15.43 17.13 0.16
CA CYS A 24 16.57 17.36 1.05
C CYS A 24 16.55 16.56 2.36
N ALA A 25 15.57 15.67 2.53
CA ALA A 25 15.38 14.82 3.70
C ALA A 25 15.14 15.55 5.04
N ASN A 26 15.08 16.90 5.06
CA ASN A 26 14.74 17.65 6.27
C ASN A 26 13.29 17.35 6.70
N PRO A 27 12.96 17.46 7.99
CA PRO A 27 11.59 17.34 8.47
C PRO A 27 10.63 18.25 7.72
N LEU A 28 9.40 17.77 7.52
CA LEU A 28 8.30 18.58 6.99
C LEU A 28 7.41 19.03 8.14
N CYS A 29 7.24 20.34 8.28
CA CYS A 29 6.22 20.93 9.14
C CYS A 29 4.94 21.07 8.32
N GLU A 30 3.84 20.48 8.81
CA GLU A 30 2.53 20.53 8.16
C GLU A 30 1.69 21.68 8.70
N ASP A 31 0.91 22.30 7.83
CA ASP A 31 -0.18 23.22 8.15
C ASP A 31 -1.44 22.86 7.32
N GLU A 32 -2.48 23.69 7.43
CA GLU A 32 -3.73 23.49 6.68
C GLU A 32 -3.54 23.54 5.16
N ARG A 33 -2.54 24.28 4.68
CA ARG A 33 -2.27 24.50 3.25
C ARG A 33 -1.36 23.42 2.66
N GLY A 34 -0.52 22.76 3.50
CA GLY A 34 0.41 21.77 3.00
C GLY A 34 1.51 21.39 3.97
N ALA A 35 2.72 21.25 3.45
CA ALA A 35 3.91 20.95 4.23
C ALA A 35 5.12 21.72 3.70
N ARG A 36 6.04 22.10 4.59
CA ARG A 36 7.24 22.88 4.27
C ARG A 36 8.44 22.38 5.05
N CYS A 37 9.62 22.38 4.44
CA CYS A 37 10.87 22.13 5.14
C CYS A 37 11.64 23.44 5.39
N GLU A 38 12.64 23.41 6.27
CA GLU A 38 13.51 24.54 6.61
C GLU A 38 14.25 25.14 5.40
N ARG A 39 14.53 24.31 4.37
CA ARG A 39 15.14 24.80 3.11
C ARG A 39 14.17 25.47 2.16
N GLY A 40 12.93 25.67 2.56
CA GLY A 40 11.92 26.38 1.79
C GLY A 40 11.22 25.57 0.69
N HIS A 41 11.43 24.25 0.61
CA HIS A 41 10.61 23.41 -0.27
C HIS A 41 9.19 23.32 0.29
N VAL A 42 8.20 23.56 -0.57
CA VAL A 42 6.78 23.59 -0.23
C VAL A 42 6.03 22.52 -1.01
N PHE A 43 5.10 21.86 -0.36
CA PHE A 43 4.24 20.81 -0.92
C PHE A 43 2.79 21.11 -0.57
N ASP A 44 1.97 21.40 -1.58
CA ASP A 44 0.57 21.72 -1.37
C ASP A 44 -0.23 20.51 -0.90
N ARG A 45 -1.17 20.75 0.00
CA ARG A 45 -2.19 19.79 0.36
C ARG A 45 -3.31 19.84 -0.66
N ALA A 46 -3.62 18.71 -1.27
CA ALA A 46 -4.75 18.60 -2.17
C ALA A 46 -6.08 18.85 -1.41
N ARG A 47 -7.09 19.32 -2.12
CA ARG A 47 -8.44 19.52 -1.56
C ARG A 47 -9.00 18.29 -0.83
N GLU A 48 -8.58 17.11 -1.26
CA GLU A 48 -8.96 15.82 -0.67
C GLU A 48 -8.19 15.50 0.63
N GLY A 49 -7.16 16.28 0.97
CA GLY A 49 -6.40 16.16 2.23
C GLY A 49 -5.03 15.45 2.13
N TYR A 50 -4.63 14.93 0.96
CA TYR A 50 -3.32 14.27 0.80
C TYR A 50 -2.21 15.25 0.40
N LEU A 51 -0.96 14.88 0.71
CA LEU A 51 0.24 15.58 0.23
C LEU A 51 0.76 14.95 -1.06
N ASN A 52 1.24 15.78 -1.99
CA ASN A 52 1.96 15.29 -3.16
C ASN A 52 3.48 15.42 -2.94
N LEU A 53 4.09 14.37 -2.44
CA LEU A 53 5.52 14.28 -2.13
C LEU A 53 6.33 13.55 -3.22
N ARG A 54 5.75 13.40 -4.41
CA ARG A 54 6.42 12.78 -5.54
C ARG A 54 7.44 13.75 -6.13
N VAL A 55 8.71 13.34 -6.16
CA VAL A 55 9.81 14.09 -6.80
C VAL A 55 10.13 13.50 -8.17
N GLY A 56 10.36 14.37 -9.13
CA GLY A 56 10.81 13.99 -10.47
C GLY A 56 9.69 13.56 -11.40
N GLY A 57 9.99 13.58 -12.71
CA GLY A 57 9.16 13.00 -13.75
C GLY A 57 9.10 11.46 -13.62
N ARG A 58 8.21 10.84 -14.39
CA ARG A 58 8.15 9.38 -14.52
C ARG A 58 9.50 8.88 -15.04
N LEU A 59 10.22 8.07 -14.27
CA LEU A 59 11.41 7.39 -14.76
C LEU A 59 11.00 6.51 -15.95
N PRO A 60 11.74 6.52 -17.07
CA PRO A 60 11.50 5.62 -18.17
C PRO A 60 11.53 4.16 -17.64
N GLY A 61 10.49 3.38 -17.93
CA GLY A 61 10.38 1.99 -17.44
C GLY A 61 9.85 1.81 -16.03
N ALA A 62 9.67 2.87 -15.24
CA ALA A 62 9.00 2.71 -13.93
C ALA A 62 7.55 2.26 -14.10
N PRO A 63 7.08 1.26 -13.32
CA PRO A 63 5.70 0.83 -13.36
C PRO A 63 4.77 2.03 -13.16
N ALA A 64 3.81 2.20 -14.05
CA ALA A 64 2.69 3.08 -13.75
C ALA A 64 1.92 2.38 -12.62
N GLY A 65 1.63 3.07 -11.54
CA GLY A 65 0.70 2.56 -10.54
C GLY A 65 -0.64 2.18 -11.18
N ASP A 66 -1.51 1.56 -10.41
CA ASP A 66 -2.83 1.16 -10.87
C ASP A 66 -3.59 2.31 -11.52
N SER A 67 -4.28 2.04 -12.61
CA SER A 67 -5.13 3.03 -13.25
C SER A 67 -6.37 3.34 -12.40
N GLY A 68 -6.95 4.54 -12.57
CA GLY A 68 -8.18 4.90 -11.87
C GLY A 68 -9.34 3.91 -12.11
N ALA A 69 -9.38 3.24 -13.27
CA ALA A 69 -10.36 2.21 -13.56
C ALA A 69 -10.13 0.94 -12.72
N MET A 70 -8.88 0.45 -12.63
CA MET A 70 -8.51 -0.68 -11.77
C MET A 70 -8.86 -0.41 -10.31
N LEU A 71 -8.54 0.79 -9.81
CA LEU A 71 -8.81 1.19 -8.43
C LEU A 71 -10.31 1.27 -8.13
N ARG A 72 -11.13 1.76 -9.06
CA ARG A 72 -12.60 1.77 -8.90
C ARG A 72 -13.18 0.36 -8.90
N ALA A 73 -12.71 -0.51 -9.79
CA ALA A 73 -13.13 -1.91 -9.84
C ALA A 73 -12.79 -2.65 -8.54
N ARG A 74 -11.57 -2.44 -8.01
CA ARG A 74 -11.13 -2.98 -6.71
C ARG A 74 -12.04 -2.49 -5.58
N ARG A 75 -12.29 -1.18 -5.53
CA ARG A 75 -13.17 -0.58 -4.54
C ARG A 75 -14.58 -1.19 -4.56
N ALA A 76 -15.17 -1.40 -5.74
CA ALA A 76 -16.49 -2.00 -5.87
C ALA A 76 -16.55 -3.40 -5.24
N LEU A 77 -15.56 -4.25 -5.50
CA LEU A 77 -15.47 -5.59 -4.93
C LEU A 77 -15.24 -5.59 -3.41
N PHE A 78 -14.48 -4.62 -2.91
CA PHE A 78 -14.23 -4.47 -1.47
C PHE A 78 -15.49 -3.97 -0.76
N ASP A 79 -16.20 -3.02 -1.34
CA ASP A 79 -17.47 -2.51 -0.80
C ASP A 79 -18.59 -3.58 -0.82
N ALA A 80 -18.55 -4.49 -1.80
CA ALA A 80 -19.42 -5.68 -1.84
C ALA A 80 -19.01 -6.78 -0.84
N GLY A 81 -17.90 -6.60 -0.10
CA GLY A 81 -17.40 -7.54 0.92
C GLY A 81 -16.68 -8.75 0.38
N HIS A 82 -16.44 -8.86 -0.91
CA HIS A 82 -15.81 -10.03 -1.54
C HIS A 82 -14.39 -10.31 -1.03
N TYR A 83 -13.68 -9.29 -0.54
CA TYR A 83 -12.32 -9.39 0.01
C TYR A 83 -12.25 -9.19 1.54
N ALA A 84 -13.38 -9.15 2.23
CA ALA A 84 -13.43 -8.95 3.68
C ALA A 84 -12.54 -9.92 4.49
N PRO A 85 -12.45 -11.23 4.15
CA PRO A 85 -11.55 -12.13 4.88
C PRO A 85 -10.07 -11.74 4.75
N VAL A 86 -9.64 -11.22 3.58
CA VAL A 86 -8.25 -10.78 3.36
C VAL A 86 -7.96 -9.48 4.11
N LEU A 87 -8.89 -8.49 4.05
CA LEU A 87 -8.75 -7.24 4.80
C LEU A 87 -8.60 -7.52 6.30
N ARG A 88 -9.44 -8.42 6.84
CA ARG A 88 -9.39 -8.81 8.25
C ARG A 88 -8.05 -9.44 8.61
N ALA A 89 -7.58 -10.41 7.84
CA ALA A 89 -6.32 -11.10 8.14
C ALA A 89 -5.11 -10.14 8.11
N VAL A 90 -5.08 -9.19 7.18
CA VAL A 90 -4.03 -8.15 7.12
C VAL A 90 -4.12 -7.24 8.35
N ALA A 91 -5.32 -6.78 8.70
CA ALA A 91 -5.52 -5.90 9.85
C ALA A 91 -5.15 -6.59 11.17
N GLU A 92 -5.62 -7.81 11.39
CA GLU A 92 -5.29 -8.60 12.58
C GLU A 92 -3.78 -8.81 12.70
N MET A 93 -3.10 -9.18 11.61
CA MET A 93 -1.65 -9.41 11.62
C MET A 93 -0.87 -8.11 11.88
N ALA A 94 -1.34 -6.97 11.39
CA ALA A 94 -0.69 -5.68 11.60
C ALA A 94 -0.72 -5.22 13.07
N ILE A 95 -1.74 -5.60 13.83
CA ILE A 95 -1.90 -5.22 15.23
C ILE A 95 -1.58 -6.34 16.23
N ALA A 96 -1.15 -7.51 15.74
CA ALA A 96 -0.90 -8.72 16.57
C ALA A 96 0.40 -8.66 17.40
N ARG A 97 0.90 -7.46 17.69
CA ARG A 97 2.13 -7.27 18.51
C ARG A 97 1.83 -6.56 19.82
N GLU A 98 2.68 -6.80 20.81
CA GLU A 98 2.66 -6.06 22.06
C GLU A 98 4.01 -5.34 22.27
N PRO A 99 4.02 -4.05 22.62
CA PRO A 99 2.83 -3.18 22.65
C PRO A 99 2.20 -2.98 21.27
N LYS A 100 0.91 -2.63 21.24
CA LYS A 100 0.21 -2.31 19.98
C LYS A 100 0.93 -1.20 19.22
N PRO A 101 0.96 -1.27 17.87
CA PRO A 101 1.68 -0.28 17.06
C PRO A 101 1.03 1.10 17.20
N ALA A 102 1.86 2.14 17.38
CA ALA A 102 1.42 3.53 17.39
C ALA A 102 1.34 4.10 15.96
N VAL A 103 2.26 3.68 15.09
CA VAL A 103 2.37 4.18 13.71
C VAL A 103 2.39 3.01 12.73
N VAL A 104 1.41 2.97 11.83
CA VAL A 104 1.32 1.97 10.75
C VAL A 104 1.42 2.65 9.40
N LEU A 105 2.31 2.17 8.54
CA LEU A 105 2.48 2.59 7.15
C LEU A 105 1.92 1.52 6.20
N ASP A 106 1.10 1.91 5.23
CA ASP A 106 0.76 1.09 4.05
C ASP A 106 1.55 1.60 2.84
N ALA A 107 2.55 0.84 2.42
CA ALA A 107 3.43 1.16 1.31
C ALA A 107 2.94 0.52 0.00
N GLY A 108 2.22 1.30 -0.80
CA GLY A 108 1.45 0.87 -1.96
C GLY A 108 -0.04 0.73 -1.62
N CYS A 109 -0.56 1.74 -0.91
CA CYS A 109 -1.91 1.71 -0.31
C CYS A 109 -3.07 1.70 -1.31
N GLY A 110 -2.82 1.99 -2.59
CA GLY A 110 -3.85 2.05 -3.61
C GLY A 110 -4.99 2.99 -3.23
N GLU A 111 -6.20 2.45 -3.12
CA GLU A 111 -7.42 3.19 -2.77
C GLU A 111 -7.74 3.18 -1.26
N GLY A 112 -6.84 2.62 -0.42
CA GLY A 112 -6.79 2.77 1.03
C GLY A 112 -7.58 1.79 1.86
N SER A 113 -8.27 0.79 1.28
CA SER A 113 -9.15 -0.11 2.05
C SER A 113 -8.41 -0.96 3.08
N TYR A 114 -7.20 -1.43 2.79
CA TYR A 114 -6.43 -2.23 3.76
C TYR A 114 -6.03 -1.41 4.99
N LEU A 115 -5.46 -0.23 4.77
CA LEU A 115 -5.04 0.64 5.87
C LEU A 115 -6.22 1.13 6.71
N ALA A 116 -7.36 1.41 6.07
CA ALA A 116 -8.57 1.83 6.76
C ALA A 116 -9.15 0.77 7.70
N ALA A 117 -8.89 -0.51 7.43
CA ALA A 117 -9.31 -1.64 8.28
C ALA A 117 -8.39 -1.84 9.50
N ILE A 118 -7.23 -1.18 9.57
CA ILE A 118 -6.28 -1.32 10.67
C ILE A 118 -6.60 -0.29 11.75
N ASP A 119 -6.74 -0.75 12.99
CA ASP A 119 -6.95 0.11 14.15
C ASP A 119 -5.59 0.50 14.78
N ALA A 120 -5.11 1.71 14.43
CA ALA A 120 -3.88 2.26 14.97
C ALA A 120 -4.00 3.78 15.13
N PRO A 121 -3.34 4.39 16.16
CA PRO A 121 -3.40 5.81 16.43
C PRO A 121 -2.96 6.68 15.24
N THR A 122 -1.86 6.31 14.59
CA THR A 122 -1.35 7.00 13.40
C THR A 122 -1.28 6.04 12.23
N ARG A 123 -1.97 6.39 11.15
CA ARG A 123 -2.02 5.61 9.92
C ARG A 123 -1.53 6.45 8.76
N LEU A 124 -0.53 5.93 8.03
CA LEU A 124 0.14 6.59 6.91
C LEU A 124 -0.06 5.74 5.66
N GLY A 125 -0.63 6.30 4.61
CA GLY A 125 -0.80 5.63 3.32
C GLY A 125 -0.01 6.31 2.22
N ILE A 126 0.81 5.55 1.50
CA ILE A 126 1.64 6.04 0.42
C ILE A 126 1.39 5.20 -0.84
N ASP A 127 1.15 5.88 -1.96
CA ASP A 127 1.08 5.25 -3.28
C ASP A 127 1.57 6.20 -4.36
N ILE A 128 2.11 5.64 -5.45
CA ILE A 128 2.50 6.42 -6.62
C ILE A 128 1.31 6.78 -7.51
N ALA A 129 0.21 6.01 -7.42
CA ALA A 129 -1.02 6.24 -8.15
C ALA A 129 -1.85 7.36 -7.50
N LYS A 130 -1.72 8.58 -8.03
CA LYS A 130 -2.44 9.75 -7.54
C LYS A 130 -3.94 9.53 -7.42
N ASP A 131 -4.54 8.79 -8.36
CA ASP A 131 -5.98 8.50 -8.34
C ASP A 131 -6.36 7.62 -7.15
N GLY A 132 -5.52 6.67 -6.76
CA GLY A 132 -5.71 5.83 -5.57
C GLY A 132 -5.69 6.67 -4.30
N VAL A 133 -4.60 7.42 -4.10
CA VAL A 133 -4.45 8.31 -2.94
C VAL A 133 -5.61 9.30 -2.83
N ARG A 134 -6.06 9.87 -3.96
CA ARG A 134 -7.23 10.76 -4.00
C ARG A 134 -8.51 10.05 -3.55
N MET A 135 -8.74 8.81 -3.98
CA MET A 135 -9.89 8.00 -3.56
C MET A 135 -9.83 7.67 -2.06
N ALA A 136 -8.65 7.29 -1.57
CA ALA A 136 -8.39 6.99 -0.17
C ALA A 136 -8.64 8.22 0.72
N ALA A 137 -8.06 9.36 0.40
CA ALA A 137 -8.18 10.60 1.17
C ALA A 137 -9.61 11.16 1.24
N ARG A 138 -10.41 10.97 0.18
CA ARG A 138 -11.83 11.36 0.21
C ARG A 138 -12.66 10.57 1.20
N ARG A 139 -12.34 9.29 1.36
CA ARG A 139 -13.13 8.36 2.16
C ARG A 139 -12.66 8.27 3.61
N HIS A 140 -11.36 8.29 3.83
CA HIS A 140 -10.73 8.07 5.13
C HIS A 140 -9.93 9.31 5.53
N ARG A 141 -10.63 10.31 6.07
CA ARG A 141 -10.06 11.63 6.41
C ARG A 141 -9.21 11.64 7.67
N ASP A 142 -9.33 10.60 8.46
CA ASP A 142 -8.57 10.33 9.69
C ASP A 142 -7.22 9.67 9.46
N VAL A 143 -6.90 9.34 8.20
CA VAL A 143 -5.63 8.76 7.77
C VAL A 143 -4.80 9.80 7.04
N ARG A 144 -3.49 9.76 7.20
CA ARG A 144 -2.55 10.65 6.51
C ARG A 144 -2.10 10.00 5.19
N TRP A 145 -2.37 10.68 4.09
CA TRP A 145 -2.14 10.17 2.74
C TRP A 145 -1.10 10.99 2.00
N ALA A 146 -0.20 10.33 1.27
CA ALA A 146 0.74 11.01 0.38
C ALA A 146 0.92 10.28 -0.96
N VAL A 147 1.04 11.04 -2.03
CA VAL A 147 1.51 10.52 -3.33
C VAL A 147 3.03 10.52 -3.29
N ALA A 148 3.63 9.33 -3.24
CA ALA A 148 5.08 9.15 -3.27
C ALA A 148 5.45 7.74 -3.75
N SER A 149 6.74 7.49 -3.97
CA SER A 149 7.25 6.17 -4.31
C SER A 149 7.55 5.36 -3.07
N SER A 150 7.17 4.08 -3.05
CA SER A 150 7.58 3.13 -2.00
C SER A 150 9.09 2.83 -2.04
N TYR A 151 9.74 3.03 -3.18
CA TYR A 151 11.20 2.87 -3.33
C TYR A 151 12.01 4.03 -2.75
N ARG A 152 11.36 5.10 -2.33
CA ARG A 152 11.93 6.25 -1.64
C ARG A 152 10.85 6.89 -0.78
N LEU A 153 10.64 6.30 0.38
CA LEU A 153 9.61 6.73 1.31
C LEU A 153 9.97 8.10 1.92
N PRO A 154 9.10 9.10 1.84
CA PRO A 154 9.34 10.42 2.43
C PRO A 154 9.05 10.41 3.94
N LEU A 155 9.71 9.51 4.65
CA LEU A 155 9.58 9.28 6.08
C LEU A 155 10.95 9.29 6.75
N ALA A 156 10.96 9.66 8.03
CA ALA A 156 12.15 9.56 8.86
C ALA A 156 12.56 8.09 9.04
N ASP A 157 13.86 7.88 9.28
CA ASP A 157 14.36 6.60 9.73
C ASP A 157 13.74 6.26 11.10
N ASP A 158 13.58 4.98 11.40
CA ASP A 158 13.09 4.48 12.71
C ASP A 158 11.77 5.13 13.17
N SER A 159 10.84 5.41 12.26
CA SER A 159 9.67 6.22 12.56
C SER A 159 8.33 5.47 12.54
N VAL A 160 8.29 4.23 12.02
CA VAL A 160 7.07 3.42 11.96
C VAL A 160 7.22 2.10 12.69
N ASP A 161 6.14 1.60 13.28
CA ASP A 161 6.14 0.33 14.01
C ASP A 161 5.84 -0.85 13.09
N VAL A 162 4.96 -0.62 12.11
CA VAL A 162 4.53 -1.65 11.14
C VAL A 162 4.50 -1.07 9.75
N VAL A 163 5.13 -1.77 8.80
CA VAL A 163 5.00 -1.52 7.37
C VAL A 163 4.11 -2.60 6.76
N VAL A 164 3.02 -2.20 6.13
CA VAL A 164 2.11 -3.09 5.40
C VAL A 164 2.39 -2.95 3.91
N SER A 165 2.43 -4.08 3.18
CA SER A 165 2.52 -4.10 1.71
C SER A 165 1.65 -5.22 1.16
N VAL A 166 0.55 -4.86 0.48
CA VAL A 166 -0.44 -5.80 -0.03
C VAL A 166 -0.46 -5.76 -1.56
N PHE A 167 -0.03 -6.85 -2.21
CA PHE A 167 0.06 -6.95 -3.67
C PHE A 167 0.87 -5.81 -4.33
N ALA A 168 1.79 -5.20 -3.57
CA ALA A 168 2.57 -4.04 -3.96
C ALA A 168 4.08 -4.37 -4.03
N PRO A 169 4.91 -3.50 -4.63
CA PRO A 169 6.36 -3.62 -4.59
C PRO A 169 6.91 -3.64 -3.15
N ARG A 170 8.03 -4.30 -2.96
CA ARG A 170 8.62 -4.56 -1.63
C ARG A 170 10.08 -4.11 -1.59
N PRO A 171 10.37 -2.82 -1.55
CA PRO A 171 11.72 -2.30 -1.35
C PRO A 171 12.12 -2.51 0.11
N PHE A 172 12.63 -3.70 0.42
CA PHE A 172 12.92 -4.11 1.80
C PHE A 172 13.96 -3.21 2.48
N GLY A 173 14.91 -2.63 1.73
CA GLY A 173 15.85 -1.63 2.26
C GLY A 173 15.14 -0.38 2.79
N GLU A 174 14.15 0.14 2.05
CA GLU A 174 13.33 1.27 2.52
C GLU A 174 12.42 0.88 3.69
N PHE A 175 11.87 -0.33 3.69
CA PHE A 175 11.08 -0.83 4.82
C PHE A 175 11.94 -0.90 6.08
N GLY A 176 13.17 -1.45 5.97
CA GLY A 176 14.12 -1.50 7.08
C GLY A 176 14.56 -0.12 7.56
N ARG A 177 14.72 0.85 6.65
CA ARG A 177 15.13 2.21 7.03
C ARG A 177 14.04 2.93 7.85
N VAL A 178 12.77 2.81 7.44
CA VAL A 178 11.68 3.56 8.11
C VAL A 178 11.13 2.85 9.33
N ALA A 179 11.28 1.53 9.41
CA ALA A 179 10.82 0.77 10.57
C ALA A 179 11.73 1.00 11.78
N ARG A 180 11.14 1.12 12.95
CA ARG A 180 11.86 1.15 14.22
C ARG A 180 12.54 -0.20 14.46
N PRO A 181 13.66 -0.24 15.21
CA PRO A 181 14.26 -1.50 15.62
C PRO A 181 13.21 -2.43 16.26
N GLY A 182 13.09 -3.66 15.74
CA GLY A 182 12.04 -4.60 16.15
C GLY A 182 10.67 -4.29 15.56
N GLY A 183 10.59 -3.41 14.57
CA GLY A 183 9.41 -3.19 13.75
C GLY A 183 9.02 -4.44 12.94
N VAL A 184 7.85 -4.41 12.32
CA VAL A 184 7.30 -5.56 11.59
C VAL A 184 6.89 -5.16 10.18
N ALA A 185 7.27 -5.96 9.17
CA ALA A 185 6.68 -5.92 7.84
C ALA A 185 5.56 -6.95 7.71
N VAL A 186 4.35 -6.51 7.40
CA VAL A 186 3.21 -7.36 7.06
C VAL A 186 3.05 -7.39 5.55
N ILE A 187 3.29 -8.55 4.96
CA ILE A 187 3.27 -8.74 3.51
C ILE A 187 2.11 -9.65 3.12
N ALA A 188 1.27 -9.19 2.20
CA ALA A 188 0.26 -10.04 1.59
C ALA A 188 0.56 -10.28 0.11
N SER A 189 0.56 -11.56 -0.28
CA SER A 189 0.86 -12.00 -1.65
C SER A 189 -0.12 -13.07 -2.12
N PRO A 190 -0.32 -13.23 -3.45
CA PRO A 190 -1.16 -14.29 -3.95
C PRO A 190 -0.57 -15.66 -3.60
N GLY A 191 -1.41 -16.57 -3.16
CA GLY A 191 -1.11 -17.99 -3.03
C GLY A 191 -1.21 -18.69 -4.40
N PRO A 192 -0.81 -19.98 -4.47
CA PRO A 192 -0.74 -20.69 -5.73
C PRO A 192 -2.07 -20.78 -6.48
N ASP A 193 -3.20 -20.87 -5.76
CA ASP A 193 -4.52 -21.04 -6.37
C ASP A 193 -5.27 -19.71 -6.60
N HIS A 194 -4.59 -18.55 -6.38
CA HIS A 194 -5.27 -17.25 -6.42
C HIS A 194 -5.86 -16.96 -7.80
N LEU A 195 -7.19 -16.78 -7.84
CA LEU A 195 -7.99 -16.47 -9.03
C LEU A 195 -7.87 -17.53 -10.16
N ASP A 196 -7.77 -18.82 -9.78
CA ASP A 196 -7.65 -19.95 -10.70
C ASP A 196 -8.78 -20.01 -11.74
N GLY A 197 -10.03 -19.75 -11.35
CA GLY A 197 -11.16 -19.65 -12.26
C GLY A 197 -11.00 -18.54 -13.30
N LEU A 198 -10.49 -17.37 -12.88
CA LEU A 198 -10.23 -16.25 -13.79
C LEU A 198 -9.08 -16.56 -14.75
N THR A 199 -7.97 -17.12 -14.23
CA THR A 199 -6.82 -17.49 -15.07
C THR A 199 -7.18 -18.59 -16.06
N THR A 200 -8.06 -19.52 -15.70
CA THR A 200 -8.58 -20.55 -16.61
C THR A 200 -9.34 -19.95 -17.79
N LEU A 201 -10.17 -18.91 -17.56
CA LEU A 201 -10.87 -18.22 -18.65
C LEU A 201 -9.95 -17.49 -19.61
N ILE A 202 -8.79 -17.03 -19.14
CA ILE A 202 -7.83 -16.26 -19.96
C ILE A 202 -6.86 -17.18 -20.69
N TYR A 203 -6.37 -18.25 -20.03
CA TYR A 203 -5.28 -19.08 -20.52
C TYR A 203 -5.71 -20.51 -20.89
N GLY A 204 -6.95 -20.89 -20.68
CA GLY A 204 -7.46 -22.25 -20.91
C GLY A 204 -7.12 -23.26 -19.80
N ALA A 205 -6.30 -22.87 -18.82
CA ALA A 205 -5.92 -23.69 -17.66
C ALA A 205 -5.58 -22.80 -16.46
N PRO A 206 -5.69 -23.30 -15.23
CA PRO A 206 -5.21 -22.59 -14.04
C PRO A 206 -3.71 -22.29 -14.16
N ARG A 207 -3.30 -21.10 -13.77
CA ARG A 207 -1.88 -20.74 -13.69
C ARG A 207 -1.53 -20.48 -12.23
N PRO A 208 -0.77 -21.39 -11.59
CA PRO A 208 -0.29 -21.17 -10.23
C PRO A 208 0.54 -19.89 -10.16
N HIS A 209 0.29 -19.09 -9.14
CA HIS A 209 1.17 -17.98 -8.82
C HIS A 209 2.45 -18.56 -8.22
N GLU A 210 3.53 -18.53 -8.98
CA GLU A 210 4.85 -18.71 -8.38
C GLU A 210 5.04 -17.59 -7.37
N GLN A 211 5.53 -17.93 -6.18
CA GLN A 211 5.96 -16.92 -5.20
C GLN A 211 7.15 -16.19 -5.83
N ARG A 212 6.86 -15.13 -6.56
CA ARG A 212 7.87 -14.24 -7.06
C ARG A 212 8.44 -13.50 -5.87
N THR A 213 9.65 -13.85 -5.49
CA THR A 213 10.55 -12.94 -4.80
C THR A 213 10.83 -11.81 -5.79
N HIS A 214 10.04 -10.75 -5.77
CA HIS A 214 10.15 -9.69 -6.75
C HIS A 214 11.16 -8.66 -6.33
N ALA A 215 12.36 -8.86 -6.85
CA ALA A 215 13.21 -7.79 -7.31
C ALA A 215 12.80 -7.40 -8.74
N ALA A 216 11.77 -6.62 -8.93
CA ALA A 216 11.43 -6.09 -10.25
C ALA A 216 11.55 -4.57 -10.22
N GLY A 217 12.75 -4.04 -10.55
CA GLY A 217 12.97 -2.65 -10.90
C GLY A 217 13.58 -1.74 -9.83
N GLY A 218 14.09 -2.26 -8.73
CA GLY A 218 14.95 -1.55 -7.77
C GLY A 218 16.43 -1.79 -8.06
N ASP A 219 17.29 -0.89 -7.62
CA ASP A 219 18.74 -1.10 -7.65
C ASP A 219 19.06 -2.37 -6.85
N ALA A 220 19.83 -3.30 -7.42
CA ALA A 220 20.17 -4.63 -6.83
C ALA A 220 20.78 -4.60 -5.41
N ARG A 221 20.95 -3.41 -4.84
CA ARG A 221 21.44 -3.17 -3.49
C ARG A 221 20.33 -3.13 -2.41
N ASP A 222 19.05 -3.02 -2.80
CA ASP A 222 17.94 -2.87 -1.86
C ASP A 222 17.18 -4.18 -1.55
N ASP A 223 17.63 -5.29 -2.13
CA ASP A 223 16.90 -6.56 -2.12
C ASP A 223 17.41 -7.61 -1.12
N ALA A 224 17.98 -7.18 0.01
CA ALA A 224 18.21 -8.14 1.09
C ALA A 224 16.84 -8.69 1.53
N PRO A 225 16.54 -9.98 1.31
CA PRO A 225 15.26 -10.53 1.70
C PRO A 225 15.08 -10.38 3.21
N LEU A 226 13.87 -10.05 3.63
CA LEU A 226 13.52 -10.14 5.05
C LEU A 226 13.81 -11.56 5.56
N GLY A 227 14.22 -11.66 6.82
CA GLY A 227 14.38 -12.95 7.48
C GLY A 227 13.12 -13.83 7.38
N PRO A 228 13.16 -15.07 7.87
CA PRO A 228 11.98 -15.95 7.86
C PRO A 228 10.79 -15.28 8.55
N PRO A 229 9.56 -15.55 8.12
CA PRO A 229 8.40 -14.93 8.73
C PRO A 229 8.23 -15.43 10.18
N VAL A 230 7.94 -14.50 11.09
CA VAL A 230 7.61 -14.79 12.49
C VAL A 230 6.14 -15.20 12.65
N ALA A 231 5.30 -14.86 11.68
CA ALA A 231 3.92 -15.33 11.58
C ALA A 231 3.51 -15.52 10.12
N ARG A 232 2.64 -16.49 9.88
CA ARG A 232 2.10 -16.77 8.55
C ARG A 232 0.65 -17.24 8.66
N GLN A 233 -0.22 -16.65 7.82
CA GLN A 233 -1.62 -17.05 7.67
C GLN A 233 -1.94 -17.23 6.18
N ARG A 234 -2.65 -18.29 5.82
CA ARG A 234 -3.21 -18.48 4.47
C ARG A 234 -4.71 -18.22 4.53
N VAL A 235 -5.16 -17.23 3.78
CA VAL A 235 -6.58 -16.91 3.60
C VAL A 235 -7.02 -17.52 2.28
N ARG A 236 -7.78 -18.61 2.33
CA ARG A 236 -8.21 -19.35 1.13
C ARG A 236 -9.71 -19.63 1.21
N TYR A 237 -10.47 -19.13 0.24
CA TYR A 237 -11.90 -19.36 0.14
C TYR A 237 -12.38 -19.34 -1.31
N ARG A 238 -13.55 -19.95 -1.54
CA ARG A 238 -14.25 -19.86 -2.82
C ARG A 238 -14.97 -18.52 -2.89
N LEU A 239 -14.67 -17.76 -3.93
CA LEU A 239 -15.37 -16.55 -4.32
C LEU A 239 -16.38 -16.92 -5.42
N ALA A 240 -17.66 -16.71 -5.14
CA ALA A 240 -18.74 -16.86 -6.10
C ALA A 240 -19.30 -15.46 -6.43
N LEU A 241 -19.06 -15.01 -7.65
CA LEU A 241 -19.66 -13.77 -8.19
C LEU A 241 -20.91 -14.14 -8.97
N THR A 242 -21.97 -13.39 -8.77
CA THR A 242 -23.31 -13.63 -9.35
C THR A 242 -23.83 -12.43 -10.13
N SER A 243 -22.94 -11.55 -10.57
CA SER A 243 -23.27 -10.42 -11.43
C SER A 243 -22.17 -10.15 -12.45
N ALA A 244 -22.55 -9.80 -13.67
CA ALA A 244 -21.61 -9.41 -14.73
C ALA A 244 -20.74 -8.21 -14.31
N ASN A 245 -21.30 -7.29 -13.53
CA ASN A 245 -20.55 -6.15 -12.99
C ASN A 245 -19.39 -6.59 -12.07
N ASP A 246 -19.62 -7.54 -11.16
CA ASP A 246 -18.59 -8.01 -10.25
C ASP A 246 -17.56 -8.88 -10.96
N VAL A 247 -17.97 -9.69 -11.95
CA VAL A 247 -17.06 -10.45 -12.80
C VAL A 247 -16.15 -9.51 -13.59
N GLY A 248 -16.72 -8.46 -14.21
CA GLY A 248 -15.96 -7.44 -14.91
C GLY A 248 -15.01 -6.67 -13.99
N ASN A 249 -15.45 -6.31 -12.79
CA ASN A 249 -14.63 -5.65 -11.78
C ASN A 249 -13.48 -6.55 -11.31
N LEU A 250 -13.70 -7.87 -11.14
CA LEU A 250 -12.65 -8.80 -10.76
C LEU A 250 -11.55 -8.86 -11.82
N LEU A 251 -11.90 -8.96 -13.10
CA LEU A 251 -10.93 -8.92 -14.17
C LEU A 251 -10.19 -7.56 -14.20
N GLN A 252 -10.93 -6.45 -14.13
CA GLN A 252 -10.39 -5.11 -14.29
C GLN A 252 -9.47 -4.68 -13.14
N MET A 253 -9.69 -5.16 -11.92
CA MET A 253 -8.83 -4.80 -10.79
C MET A 253 -7.47 -5.49 -10.80
N THR A 254 -7.25 -6.47 -11.69
CA THR A 254 -6.04 -7.29 -11.75
C THR A 254 -5.15 -6.96 -12.94
N PRO A 255 -3.85 -7.30 -12.91
CA PRO A 255 -2.96 -7.22 -14.08
C PRO A 255 -3.43 -8.07 -15.27
N TYR A 256 -4.29 -9.05 -15.05
CA TYR A 256 -4.87 -9.90 -16.11
C TYR A 256 -5.69 -9.11 -17.13
N TRP A 257 -6.25 -7.96 -16.75
CA TRP A 257 -6.89 -7.04 -17.68
C TRP A 257 -6.02 -6.71 -18.89
N TRP A 258 -4.74 -6.47 -18.66
CA TRP A 258 -3.80 -6.11 -19.72
C TRP A 258 -3.29 -7.31 -20.51
N GLN A 259 -3.40 -8.51 -19.96
CA GLN A 259 -2.97 -9.77 -20.60
C GLN A 259 -4.08 -10.39 -21.43
N ALA A 260 -5.34 -10.13 -21.12
CA ALA A 260 -6.49 -10.60 -21.86
C ALA A 260 -6.67 -9.79 -23.16
N SER A 261 -7.00 -10.47 -24.26
CA SER A 261 -7.42 -9.83 -25.51
C SER A 261 -8.73 -9.05 -25.31
N GLU A 262 -9.05 -8.15 -26.23
CA GLU A 262 -10.31 -7.41 -26.18
C GLU A 262 -11.53 -8.34 -26.21
N ALA A 263 -11.51 -9.35 -27.07
CA ALA A 263 -12.56 -10.36 -27.14
C ALA A 263 -12.72 -11.13 -25.82
N GLN A 264 -11.61 -11.52 -25.17
CA GLN A 264 -11.65 -12.16 -23.86
C GLN A 264 -12.20 -11.24 -22.78
N ARG A 265 -11.75 -9.97 -22.72
CA ARG A 265 -12.28 -8.99 -21.78
C ARG A 265 -13.80 -8.82 -21.92
N HIS A 266 -14.28 -8.70 -23.16
CA HIS A 266 -15.71 -8.59 -23.43
C HIS A 266 -16.44 -9.85 -22.99
N ALA A 267 -15.99 -11.03 -23.40
CA ALA A 267 -16.62 -12.31 -23.07
C ALA A 267 -16.64 -12.61 -21.57
N ILE A 268 -15.55 -12.29 -20.85
CA ILE A 268 -15.48 -12.48 -19.40
C ILE A 268 -16.40 -11.49 -18.69
N SER A 269 -16.35 -10.20 -19.06
CA SER A 269 -17.18 -9.16 -18.41
C SER A 269 -18.69 -9.30 -18.69
N ALA A 270 -19.07 -10.06 -19.71
CA ALA A 270 -20.48 -10.35 -20.01
C ALA A 270 -21.04 -11.58 -19.27
N ARG A 271 -20.23 -12.27 -18.44
CA ARG A 271 -20.67 -13.45 -17.69
C ARG A 271 -21.45 -13.01 -16.46
N ASP A 272 -22.62 -13.58 -16.27
CA ASP A 272 -23.44 -13.32 -15.08
C ASP A 272 -22.91 -14.00 -13.81
N GLU A 273 -22.02 -14.98 -13.98
CA GLU A 273 -21.43 -15.70 -12.85
C GLU A 273 -19.96 -16.09 -13.10
N LEU A 274 -19.21 -16.15 -12.02
CA LEU A 274 -17.84 -16.68 -11.97
C LEU A 274 -17.56 -17.26 -10.59
N ALA A 275 -17.12 -18.51 -10.52
CA ALA A 275 -16.53 -19.09 -9.33
C ALA A 275 -15.01 -19.15 -9.49
N THR A 276 -14.28 -18.69 -8.47
CA THR A 276 -12.81 -18.73 -8.42
C THR A 276 -12.34 -18.87 -6.97
N ILE A 277 -11.06 -19.08 -6.77
CA ILE A 277 -10.46 -19.14 -5.43
C ILE A 277 -9.75 -17.81 -5.14
N VAL A 278 -10.07 -17.19 -4.02
CA VAL A 278 -9.18 -16.20 -3.41
C VAL A 278 -8.24 -16.95 -2.50
N ASP A 279 -6.95 -16.87 -2.80
CA ASP A 279 -5.88 -17.52 -2.06
C ASP A 279 -4.78 -16.50 -1.81
N VAL A 280 -4.63 -16.08 -0.57
CA VAL A 280 -3.68 -15.03 -0.16
C VAL A 280 -2.86 -15.53 1.01
N ILE A 281 -1.55 -15.33 0.92
CA ILE A 281 -0.62 -15.63 2.01
C ILE A 281 -0.23 -14.30 2.65
N VAL A 282 -0.55 -14.15 3.93
CA VAL A 282 -0.17 -13.02 4.75
C VAL A 282 0.96 -13.46 5.69
N THR A 283 2.06 -12.73 5.68
CA THR A 283 3.24 -13.02 6.52
C THR A 283 3.64 -11.79 7.31
N ALA A 284 4.17 -11.99 8.51
CA ALA A 284 4.81 -10.95 9.30
C ALA A 284 6.30 -11.29 9.44
N HIS A 285 7.15 -10.28 9.26
CA HIS A 285 8.60 -10.39 9.35
C HIS A 285 9.12 -9.32 10.29
N THR A 286 10.04 -9.66 11.20
CA THR A 286 10.77 -8.66 11.99
C THR A 286 11.77 -7.92 11.11
N ILE A 287 11.85 -6.61 11.27
CA ILE A 287 12.78 -5.71 10.58
C ILE A 287 13.79 -5.17 11.61
#